data_96afc6dddd30989d2e2015337bb2b931
#
_entry.id   96afc6dddd30989d2e2015337bb2b931
#
_cell.length_a   1.000
_cell.length_b   1.000
_cell.length_c   1.000
_cell.angle_alpha   90.00
_cell.angle_beta   90.00
_cell.angle_gamma   90.00
#
_symmetry.space_group_name_H-M   'P 1'
#
loop_
_entity.id
_entity.type
_entity.pdbx_description
1 polymer ?
#
loop_
_entity_poly.entity_id
_entity_poly.type
_entity_poly.pdbx_seq_one_letter_code
_entity_poly.pdbx_strand_id
1 'polypeptide(L)'
;MLTIKDIINELNLRLLAGADKGGQQIRGAYASDLLSDVMGRAREGELWITMQTHKNIIAVASLKELAAILIVNNGKPDEDALAAAEAEGIVLLGTHEGSFGICGKLYKIMEGHALV
;
A
#
# COMPACT_ATOMS: atom_id res chain seq x y z
N MET A 1 1.17 10.48 14.64
CA MET A 1 0.53 9.33 13.99
C MET A 1 0.66 9.47 12.48
N LEU A 2 1.18 8.46 11.82
CA LEU A 2 1.37 8.48 10.36
C LEU A 2 0.10 8.00 9.66
N THR A 3 -0.38 8.78 8.69
CA THR A 3 -1.60 8.45 7.95
C THR A 3 -1.29 8.21 6.46
N ILE A 4 -2.27 7.63 5.75
CA ILE A 4 -2.18 7.45 4.30
C ILE A 4 -1.97 8.80 3.61
N LYS A 5 -2.71 9.82 4.02
CA LYS A 5 -2.59 11.16 3.45
C LYS A 5 -1.16 11.72 3.62
N ASP A 6 -0.55 11.47 4.78
CA ASP A 6 0.82 11.94 5.03
C ASP A 6 1.80 11.35 4.03
N ILE A 7 1.74 10.04 3.78
CA ILE A 7 2.68 9.42 2.83
C ILE A 7 2.39 9.81 1.39
N ILE A 8 1.13 10.00 1.03
CA ILE A 8 0.78 10.51 -0.30
C ILE A 8 1.46 11.85 -0.53
N ASN A 9 1.36 12.75 0.43
CA ASN A 9 1.93 14.10 0.31
C ASN A 9 3.46 14.08 0.33
N GLU A 10 4.05 13.35 1.26
CA GLU A 10 5.51 13.34 1.41
C GLU A 10 6.23 12.63 0.26
N LEU A 11 5.63 11.60 -0.30
CA LEU A 11 6.25 10.79 -1.35
C LEU A 11 5.65 11.05 -2.73
N ASN A 12 4.73 12.00 -2.83
CA ASN A 12 4.06 12.35 -4.07
C ASN A 12 3.46 11.13 -4.76
N LEU A 13 2.73 10.33 -4.01
CA LEU A 13 2.09 9.12 -4.52
C LEU A 13 0.82 9.47 -5.28
N ARG A 14 0.44 8.60 -6.22
CA ARG A 14 -0.84 8.73 -6.91
C ARG A 14 -1.88 7.91 -6.17
N LEU A 15 -3.05 8.52 -5.96
CA LEU A 15 -4.19 7.80 -5.39
C LEU A 15 -4.98 7.17 -6.54
N LEU A 16 -5.02 5.85 -6.57
CA LEU A 16 -5.68 5.09 -7.64
C LEU A 16 -7.09 4.66 -7.25
N ALA A 17 -7.32 4.40 -5.97
CA ALA A 17 -8.64 4.01 -5.45
C ALA A 17 -8.69 4.26 -3.94
N GLY A 18 -9.88 4.40 -3.37
CA GLY A 18 -10.08 4.51 -1.92
C GLY A 18 -9.86 5.91 -1.36
N ALA A 19 -10.28 6.95 -2.06
CA ALA A 19 -10.01 8.35 -1.72
C ALA A 19 -10.50 8.79 -0.34
N ASP A 20 -11.51 8.13 0.20
CA ASP A 20 -12.14 8.50 1.47
C ASP A 20 -11.39 7.98 2.72
N LYS A 21 -10.30 7.24 2.51
CA LYS A 21 -9.57 6.61 3.61
C LYS A 21 -8.26 7.32 3.98
N GLY A 22 -8.09 8.58 3.55
CA GLY A 22 -6.84 9.33 3.76
C GLY A 22 -6.43 9.48 5.22
N GLY A 23 -7.40 9.52 6.14
CA GLY A 23 -7.12 9.65 7.56
C GLY A 23 -6.72 8.35 8.26
N GLN A 24 -6.76 7.23 7.56
CA GLN A 24 -6.42 5.95 8.17
C GLN A 24 -4.95 5.90 8.57
N GLN A 25 -4.69 5.40 9.77
CA GLN A 25 -3.34 5.25 10.30
C GLN A 25 -2.60 4.10 9.63
N ILE A 26 -1.31 4.32 9.38
CA ILE A 26 -0.40 3.28 8.92
C ILE A 26 0.45 2.84 10.11
N ARG A 27 0.50 1.54 10.36
CA ARG A 27 1.18 0.98 11.53
C ARG A 27 2.54 0.37 11.23
N GLY A 28 2.90 0.26 9.96
CA GLY A 28 4.14 -0.32 9.49
C GLY A 28 4.06 -0.58 8.01
N ALA A 29 4.99 -1.35 7.48
CA ALA A 29 5.02 -1.67 6.06
C ALA A 29 5.53 -3.08 5.83
N TYR A 30 5.09 -3.69 4.73
CA TYR A 30 5.55 -4.99 4.30
C TYR A 30 5.75 -4.99 2.80
N ALA A 31 6.94 -5.39 2.35
CA ALA A 31 7.29 -5.39 0.93
C ALA A 31 7.45 -6.82 0.45
N SER A 32 6.60 -7.26 -0.46
CA SER A 32 6.67 -8.60 -1.06
C SER A 32 5.77 -8.67 -2.28
N ASP A 33 6.18 -9.49 -3.25
CA ASP A 33 5.36 -9.77 -4.44
C ASP A 33 4.74 -11.16 -4.38
N LEU A 34 5.04 -11.92 -3.35
CA LEU A 34 4.52 -13.29 -3.19
C LEU A 34 3.31 -13.25 -2.28
N LEU A 35 2.13 -13.53 -2.84
CA LEU A 35 0.87 -13.42 -2.09
C LEU A 35 0.84 -14.30 -0.86
N SER A 36 1.37 -15.53 -0.95
CA SER A 36 1.40 -16.43 0.21
C SER A 36 2.28 -15.89 1.34
N ASP A 37 3.35 -15.19 1.00
CA ASP A 37 4.22 -14.55 1.99
C ASP A 37 3.49 -13.42 2.69
N VAL A 38 2.80 -12.58 1.93
CA VAL A 38 2.01 -11.47 2.49
C VAL A 38 0.92 -12.00 3.41
N MET A 39 0.22 -13.06 2.96
CA MET A 39 -0.83 -13.70 3.78
C MET A 39 -0.29 -14.21 5.10
N GLY A 40 0.93 -14.73 5.09
CA GLY A 40 1.53 -15.32 6.29
C GLY A 40 2.20 -14.32 7.22
N ARG A 41 2.70 -13.21 6.70
CA ARG A 41 3.59 -12.32 7.47
C ARG A 41 3.15 -10.88 7.61
N ALA A 42 2.36 -10.35 6.69
CA ALA A 42 1.89 -8.97 6.81
C ALA A 42 0.91 -8.86 7.99
N ARG A 43 0.86 -7.67 8.59
CA ARG A 43 0.05 -7.42 9.78
C ARG A 43 -1.00 -6.35 9.51
N GLU A 44 -2.08 -6.39 10.27
CA GLU A 44 -3.14 -5.39 10.21
C GLU A 44 -2.57 -3.98 10.29
N GLY A 45 -3.07 -3.11 9.44
CA GLY A 45 -2.68 -1.70 9.42
C GLY A 45 -1.38 -1.40 8.69
N GLU A 46 -0.74 -2.41 8.11
CA GLU A 46 0.49 -2.18 7.35
C GLU A 46 0.22 -1.70 5.93
N LEU A 47 1.19 -0.95 5.39
CA LEU A 47 1.23 -0.59 3.98
C LEU A 47 1.94 -1.73 3.23
N TRP A 48 1.30 -2.26 2.21
CA TRP A 48 1.88 -3.33 1.40
C TRP A 48 2.52 -2.75 0.14
N ILE A 49 3.84 -2.91 0.00
CA ILE A 49 4.58 -2.45 -1.18
C ILE A 49 4.77 -3.65 -2.11
N THR A 50 4.31 -3.52 -3.36
CA THR A 50 4.34 -4.63 -4.31
C THR A 50 4.39 -4.12 -5.76
N MET A 51 4.82 -4.98 -6.68
CA MET A 51 4.70 -4.73 -8.11
C MET A 51 3.54 -5.51 -8.74
N GLN A 52 2.78 -6.26 -7.96
CA GLN A 52 1.62 -7.00 -8.42
C GLN A 52 0.48 -6.06 -8.82
N THR A 53 -0.26 -6.41 -9.88
CA THR A 53 -1.34 -5.57 -10.42
C THR A 53 -2.67 -6.29 -10.56
N HIS A 54 -2.73 -7.58 -10.26
CA HIS A 54 -3.96 -8.38 -10.37
C HIS A 54 -4.93 -8.11 -9.22
N LYS A 55 -6.22 -8.35 -9.49
CA LYS A 55 -7.27 -8.11 -8.49
C LYS A 55 -7.11 -8.96 -7.22
N ASN A 56 -6.39 -10.07 -7.28
CA ASN A 56 -6.19 -10.91 -6.09
C ASN A 56 -5.41 -10.19 -4.97
N ILE A 57 -4.68 -9.12 -5.28
CA ILE A 57 -4.05 -8.30 -4.23
C ILE A 57 -5.10 -7.62 -3.35
N ILE A 58 -6.26 -7.31 -3.92
CA ILE A 58 -7.35 -6.66 -3.17
C ILE A 58 -7.91 -7.63 -2.14
N ALA A 59 -8.11 -8.89 -2.54
CA ALA A 59 -8.61 -9.91 -1.61
C ALA A 59 -7.63 -10.12 -0.44
N VAL A 60 -6.33 -10.17 -0.73
CA VAL A 60 -5.29 -10.31 0.30
C VAL A 60 -5.32 -9.11 1.25
N ALA A 61 -5.35 -7.90 0.72
CA ALA A 61 -5.36 -6.68 1.54
C ALA A 61 -6.61 -6.63 2.44
N SER A 62 -7.75 -7.05 1.92
CA SER A 62 -9.00 -7.11 2.67
C SER A 62 -8.92 -8.12 3.81
N LEU A 63 -8.47 -9.33 3.51
CA LEU A 63 -8.35 -10.40 4.52
C LEU A 63 -7.37 -10.06 5.63
N LYS A 64 -6.28 -9.40 5.29
CA LYS A 64 -5.24 -9.01 6.26
C LYS A 64 -5.52 -7.67 6.92
N GLU A 65 -6.56 -6.97 6.50
CA GLU A 65 -6.90 -5.64 7.01
C GLU A 65 -5.72 -4.66 6.88
N LEU A 66 -5.09 -4.67 5.71
CA LEU A 66 -3.96 -3.78 5.43
C LEU A 66 -4.44 -2.33 5.25
N ALA A 67 -3.58 -1.38 5.58
CA ALA A 67 -3.93 0.03 5.45
C ALA A 67 -4.08 0.45 4.00
N ALA A 68 -3.18 -0.01 3.14
CA ALA A 68 -3.18 0.34 1.72
C ALA A 68 -2.23 -0.56 0.97
N ILE A 69 -2.37 -0.56 -0.37
CA ILE A 69 -1.42 -1.22 -1.27
C ILE A 69 -0.70 -0.11 -2.05
N LEU A 70 0.63 -0.19 -2.12
CA LEU A 70 1.43 0.73 -2.94
C LEU A 70 2.08 -0.05 -4.08
N ILE A 71 1.65 0.24 -5.30
CA ILE A 71 2.19 -0.41 -6.50
C ILE A 71 3.38 0.41 -7.01
N VAL A 72 4.52 -0.24 -7.14
CA VAL A 72 5.79 0.40 -7.53
C VAL A 72 6.06 0.24 -9.04
N ASN A 73 7.14 0.85 -9.50
CA ASN A 73 7.60 0.78 -10.90
C ASN A 73 6.57 1.30 -11.91
N ASN A 74 5.76 2.26 -11.50
CA ASN A 74 4.70 2.80 -12.35
C ASN A 74 3.76 1.71 -12.86
N GLY A 75 3.59 0.64 -12.09
CA GLY A 75 2.71 -0.47 -12.45
C GLY A 75 1.28 -0.02 -12.60
N LYS A 76 0.57 -0.59 -13.58
CA LYS A 76 -0.80 -0.23 -13.86
C LYS A 76 -1.72 -1.36 -13.40
N PRO A 77 -2.53 -1.13 -12.37
CA PRO A 77 -3.47 -2.18 -11.93
C PRO A 77 -4.49 -2.51 -13.00
N ASP A 78 -4.88 -3.76 -13.06
CA ASP A 78 -5.93 -4.22 -13.97
C ASP A 78 -7.24 -3.50 -13.64
N GLU A 79 -8.10 -3.33 -14.64
CA GLU A 79 -9.37 -2.62 -14.43
C GLU A 79 -10.22 -3.27 -13.36
N ASP A 80 -10.24 -4.60 -13.31
CA ASP A 80 -11.01 -5.31 -12.29
C ASP A 80 -10.38 -5.18 -10.89
N ALA A 81 -9.07 -4.95 -10.81
CA ALA A 81 -8.42 -4.64 -9.54
C ALA A 81 -8.87 -3.27 -9.01
N LEU A 82 -8.94 -2.27 -9.89
CA LEU A 82 -9.44 -0.94 -9.53
C LEU A 82 -10.89 -1.00 -9.05
N ALA A 83 -11.72 -1.73 -9.79
CA ALA A 83 -13.13 -1.87 -9.44
C ALA A 83 -13.30 -2.59 -8.10
N ALA A 84 -12.54 -3.64 -7.85
CA ALA A 84 -12.57 -4.36 -6.59
C ALA A 84 -12.13 -3.48 -5.42
N ALA A 85 -11.06 -2.68 -5.62
CA ALA A 85 -10.57 -1.77 -4.60
C ALA A 85 -11.63 -0.75 -4.19
N GLU A 86 -12.32 -0.16 -5.16
CA GLU A 86 -13.41 0.78 -4.88
C GLU A 86 -14.56 0.09 -4.16
N ALA A 87 -14.95 -1.10 -4.62
CA ALA A 87 -16.08 -1.83 -4.03
C ALA A 87 -15.81 -2.25 -2.59
N GLU A 88 -14.57 -2.62 -2.27
CA GLU A 88 -14.20 -3.11 -0.94
C GLU A 88 -13.57 -2.06 -0.04
N GLY A 89 -13.44 -0.83 -0.53
CA GLY A 89 -12.86 0.26 0.26
C GLY A 89 -11.37 0.09 0.55
N ILE A 90 -10.64 -0.53 -0.38
CA ILE A 90 -9.19 -0.71 -0.25
C ILE A 90 -8.47 0.46 -0.93
N VAL A 91 -7.55 1.10 -0.19
CA VAL A 91 -6.74 2.17 -0.75
C VAL A 91 -5.66 1.58 -1.65
N LEU A 92 -5.62 2.05 -2.89
CA LEU A 92 -4.64 1.62 -3.88
C LEU A 92 -3.84 2.84 -4.33
N LEU A 93 -2.52 2.79 -4.12
CA LEU A 93 -1.60 3.88 -4.41
C LEU A 93 -0.60 3.44 -5.47
N GLY A 94 -0.03 4.41 -6.18
CA GLY A 94 0.98 4.15 -7.19
C GLY A 94 2.16 5.10 -7.09
N THR A 95 3.31 4.65 -7.57
CA THR A 95 4.51 5.47 -7.67
C THR A 95 5.36 5.06 -8.87
N HIS A 96 6.11 6.00 -9.43
CA HIS A 96 7.07 5.72 -10.49
C HIS A 96 8.32 5.03 -9.95
N GLU A 97 8.60 5.18 -8.67
CA GLU A 97 9.84 4.67 -8.08
C GLU A 97 9.84 3.16 -7.99
N GLY A 98 11.06 2.60 -8.00
CA GLY A 98 11.24 1.18 -7.78
C GLY A 98 11.12 0.81 -6.30
N SER A 99 11.03 -0.49 -6.03
CA SER A 99 10.87 -1.00 -4.67
C SER A 99 11.94 -0.52 -3.72
N PHE A 100 13.20 -0.57 -4.15
CA PHE A 100 14.31 -0.22 -3.25
C PHE A 100 14.24 1.24 -2.81
N GLY A 101 14.08 2.16 -3.77
CA GLY A 101 14.04 3.58 -3.45
C GLY A 101 12.86 3.97 -2.58
N ILE A 102 11.67 3.50 -2.94
CA ILE A 102 10.46 3.84 -2.17
C ILE A 102 10.49 3.23 -0.78
N CYS A 103 10.99 2.00 -0.64
CA CYS A 103 11.13 1.37 0.68
C CYS A 103 12.10 2.15 1.55
N GLY A 104 13.20 2.63 0.99
CA GLY A 104 14.16 3.45 1.73
C GLY A 104 13.55 4.74 2.26
N LYS A 105 12.77 5.42 1.41
CA LYS A 105 12.08 6.65 1.82
C LYS A 105 11.03 6.40 2.90
N LEU A 106 10.24 5.34 2.71
CA LEU A 106 9.23 4.94 3.70
C LEU A 106 9.86 4.56 5.04
N TYR A 107 10.96 3.83 4.99
CA TYR A 107 11.66 3.44 6.21
C TYR A 107 12.08 4.67 7.04
N LYS A 108 12.62 5.68 6.38
CA LYS A 108 13.02 6.92 7.05
C LYS A 108 11.84 7.63 7.71
N ILE A 109 10.73 7.72 6.99
CA ILE A 109 9.51 8.34 7.51
C ILE A 109 9.02 7.56 8.73
N MET A 110 8.95 6.22 8.60
CA MET A 110 8.45 5.36 9.67
C MET A 110 9.37 5.34 10.87
N GLU A 111 10.67 5.42 10.67
CA GLU A 111 11.65 5.55 11.75
C GLU A 111 11.36 6.80 12.58
N GLY A 112 11.07 7.91 11.92
CA GLY A 112 10.71 9.16 12.59
C GLY A 112 9.42 9.08 13.40
N HIS A 113 8.57 8.09 13.13
CA HIS A 113 7.32 7.84 13.85
C HIS A 113 7.40 6.62 14.78
N ALA A 114 8.60 6.05 14.96
CA ALA A 114 8.84 4.86 15.78
C ALA A 114 8.04 3.63 15.33
N LEU A 115 7.86 3.46 14.00
CA LEU A 115 7.13 2.34 13.42
C LEU A 115 8.04 1.21 12.92
N VAL A 116 9.32 1.40 13.00
CA VAL A 116 10.33 0.41 12.62
C VAL A 116 11.44 0.35 13.64
#